data_c7b7062dc4801c053f5c9bd0f032cbc9
#
_entry.id   c7b7062dc4801c053f5c9bd0f032cbc9
#
_cell.length_a   1.000
_cell.length_b   1.000
_cell.length_c   1.000
_cell.angle_alpha   90.00
_cell.angle_beta   90.00
_cell.angle_gamma   90.00
#
_symmetry.space_group_name_H-M   'P 1'
#
loop_
_entity.id
_entity.type
_entity.pdbx_description
1 polymer ?
#
loop_
_entity_poly.entity_id
_entity_poly.type
_entity_poly.pdbx_seq_one_letter_code
_entity_poly.pdbx_strand_id
1 'polypeptide(L)'
;MFWTTTSWAMTLWNSTPDDPTLHRWLRVSKLMVFAGNANPELARKIAESLDTRMGNATVGQFSDGEIAVEINENVRGKDVFVLQSTCAPTNDNLMELVLMVDALRRASAHRITAVVPYFGYARQDRRVRSARVPISAKIVADMLVKAGVDRVMTMDLHADQIQGFFDVPVDNVYGSP
;
A
#
# COMPACT_ATOMS: atom_id res chain seq x y z
N MET A 1 -45.16 -22.59 16.49
CA MET A 1 -44.84 -22.39 15.04
C MET A 1 -43.34 -22.13 14.97
N PHE A 2 -42.54 -23.16 14.74
CA PHE A 2 -41.08 -23.09 14.75
C PHE A 2 -40.60 -22.75 13.36
N TRP A 3 -39.82 -21.66 13.22
CA TRP A 3 -39.10 -21.33 11.97
C TRP A 3 -37.72 -22.01 12.01
N THR A 4 -37.50 -22.88 11.05
CA THR A 4 -36.26 -23.62 10.86
C THR A 4 -35.28 -22.77 10.02
N THR A 5 -34.29 -22.20 10.70
CA THR A 5 -33.15 -21.46 10.11
C THR A 5 -31.96 -22.39 9.88
N THR A 6 -32.09 -23.44 9.07
CA THR A 6 -30.99 -24.38 8.85
C THR A 6 -30.67 -24.72 7.40
N SER A 7 -31.17 -23.96 6.44
CA SER A 7 -30.94 -24.32 5.03
C SER A 7 -29.81 -23.56 4.31
N TRP A 8 -29.33 -22.45 4.83
CA TRP A 8 -28.29 -21.64 4.13
C TRP A 8 -26.86 -21.96 4.51
N ALA A 9 -26.64 -22.55 5.68
CA ALA A 9 -25.31 -22.92 6.18
C ALA A 9 -24.77 -24.23 5.58
N MET A 10 -25.66 -25.13 5.11
CA MET A 10 -25.24 -26.45 4.58
C MET A 10 -24.81 -26.43 3.11
N THR A 11 -25.21 -25.41 2.32
CA THR A 11 -24.83 -25.35 0.91
C THR A 11 -23.41 -24.80 0.71
N LEU A 12 -22.85 -24.10 1.70
CA LEU A 12 -21.48 -23.56 1.65
C LEU A 12 -20.42 -24.55 2.18
N TRP A 13 -20.82 -25.63 2.83
CA TRP A 13 -19.88 -26.62 3.41
C TRP A 13 -19.52 -27.75 2.43
N ASN A 14 -20.29 -27.96 1.35
CA ASN A 14 -20.10 -29.07 0.40
C ASN A 14 -19.38 -28.68 -0.91
N SER A 15 -18.84 -27.45 -1.01
CA SER A 15 -17.89 -27.13 -2.08
C SER A 15 -16.53 -27.68 -1.68
N THR A 16 -16.02 -28.63 -2.47
CA THR A 16 -14.68 -29.22 -2.28
C THR A 16 -13.63 -28.11 -2.15
N PRO A 17 -12.68 -28.24 -1.19
CA PRO A 17 -11.65 -27.22 -0.93
C PRO A 17 -10.72 -26.90 -2.11
N ASP A 18 -10.81 -27.63 -3.21
CA ASP A 18 -9.85 -27.62 -4.32
C ASP A 18 -10.38 -27.06 -5.64
N ASP A 19 -11.46 -26.27 -5.65
CA ASP A 19 -11.84 -25.55 -6.87
C ASP A 19 -10.91 -24.35 -7.10
N PRO A 20 -9.98 -24.41 -8.06
CA PRO A 20 -9.04 -23.34 -8.34
C PRO A 20 -9.71 -22.05 -8.81
N THR A 21 -10.94 -22.13 -9.31
CA THR A 21 -11.72 -20.96 -9.76
C THR A 21 -12.31 -20.23 -8.55
N LEU A 22 -12.79 -20.97 -7.54
CA LEU A 22 -13.34 -20.41 -6.31
C LEU A 22 -12.23 -19.66 -5.51
N HIS A 23 -11.03 -20.26 -5.44
CA HIS A 23 -9.87 -19.63 -4.81
C HIS A 23 -9.40 -18.37 -5.55
N ARG A 24 -9.52 -18.34 -6.87
CA ARG A 24 -9.20 -17.16 -7.67
C ARG A 24 -10.18 -16.02 -7.39
N TRP A 25 -11.49 -16.28 -7.36
CA TRP A 25 -12.53 -15.29 -7.08
C TRP A 25 -12.45 -14.76 -5.63
N LEU A 26 -12.20 -15.62 -4.66
CA LEU A 26 -12.05 -15.22 -3.25
C LEU A 26 -10.80 -14.37 -3.02
N ARG A 27 -9.71 -14.60 -3.78
CA ARG A 27 -8.49 -13.78 -3.71
C ARG A 27 -8.68 -12.42 -4.38
N VAL A 28 -9.24 -12.39 -5.58
CA VAL A 28 -9.46 -11.13 -6.33
C VAL A 28 -10.48 -10.23 -5.63
N SER A 29 -11.49 -10.78 -4.96
CA SER A 29 -12.49 -9.99 -4.22
C SER A 29 -11.95 -9.30 -2.96
N LYS A 30 -10.73 -9.63 -2.52
CA LYS A 30 -10.10 -9.05 -1.32
C LYS A 30 -9.05 -7.98 -1.63
N LEU A 31 -8.52 -7.94 -2.86
CA LEU A 31 -7.47 -7.02 -3.26
C LEU A 31 -8.07 -5.70 -3.73
N MET A 32 -7.54 -4.59 -3.24
CA MET A 32 -7.86 -3.24 -3.70
C MET A 32 -6.58 -2.45 -3.96
N VAL A 33 -6.58 -1.65 -5.03
CA VAL A 33 -5.45 -0.80 -5.41
C VAL A 33 -5.86 0.65 -5.30
N PHE A 34 -5.17 1.41 -4.49
CA PHE A 34 -5.29 2.86 -4.39
C PHE A 34 -4.03 3.53 -4.90
N ALA A 35 -4.13 4.79 -5.31
CA ALA A 35 -2.97 5.57 -5.71
C ALA A 35 -3.07 7.00 -5.19
N GLY A 36 -1.91 7.57 -4.86
CA GLY A 36 -1.77 9.01 -4.73
C GLY A 36 -1.51 9.68 -6.08
N ASN A 37 -1.12 10.95 -6.05
CA ASN A 37 -1.05 11.82 -7.22
C ASN A 37 0.28 11.75 -7.99
N ALA A 38 1.31 11.04 -7.49
CA ALA A 38 2.63 11.05 -8.11
C ALA A 38 2.68 10.44 -9.52
N ASN A 39 1.91 9.36 -9.77
CA ASN A 39 1.88 8.71 -11.08
C ASN A 39 0.57 7.96 -11.34
N PRO A 40 -0.52 8.69 -11.64
CA PRO A 40 -1.84 8.08 -11.84
C PRO A 40 -1.89 7.17 -13.10
N GLU A 41 -1.08 7.46 -14.12
CA GLU A 41 -1.02 6.62 -15.32
C GLU A 41 -0.43 5.23 -15.02
N LEU A 42 0.64 5.16 -14.25
CA LEU A 42 1.22 3.88 -13.81
C LEU A 42 0.22 3.09 -12.98
N ALA A 43 -0.47 3.76 -12.06
CA ALA A 43 -1.50 3.13 -11.23
C ALA A 43 -2.62 2.50 -12.07
N ARG A 44 -3.11 3.23 -13.06
CA ARG A 44 -4.13 2.74 -13.99
C ARG A 44 -3.64 1.51 -14.77
N LYS A 45 -2.43 1.56 -15.33
CA LYS A 45 -1.83 0.43 -16.05
C LYS A 45 -1.66 -0.82 -15.16
N ILE A 46 -1.27 -0.63 -13.91
CA ILE A 46 -1.14 -1.74 -12.95
C ILE A 46 -2.52 -2.34 -12.65
N ALA A 47 -3.54 -1.51 -12.39
CA ALA A 47 -4.89 -1.98 -12.13
C ALA A 47 -5.46 -2.76 -13.33
N GLU A 48 -5.25 -2.26 -14.55
CA GLU A 48 -5.64 -2.96 -15.80
C GLU A 48 -4.92 -4.31 -15.94
N SER A 49 -3.61 -4.36 -15.68
CA SER A 49 -2.83 -5.61 -15.74
C SER A 49 -3.27 -6.64 -14.70
N LEU A 50 -3.80 -6.20 -13.58
CA LEU A 50 -4.33 -7.05 -12.51
C LEU A 50 -5.81 -7.40 -12.70
N ASP A 51 -6.43 -6.97 -13.79
CA ASP A 51 -7.87 -7.11 -14.06
C ASP A 51 -8.71 -6.63 -12.86
N THR A 52 -8.33 -5.46 -12.31
CA THR A 52 -9.02 -4.82 -11.19
C THR A 52 -9.26 -3.35 -11.47
N ARG A 53 -10.16 -2.74 -10.70
CA ARG A 53 -10.37 -1.30 -10.76
C ARG A 53 -9.57 -0.57 -9.69
N MET A 54 -9.30 0.70 -9.94
CA MET A 54 -8.76 1.57 -8.91
C MET A 54 -9.77 1.78 -7.78
N GLY A 55 -9.28 1.77 -6.56
CA GLY A 55 -10.04 2.18 -5.39
C GLY A 55 -10.39 3.66 -5.42
N ASN A 56 -11.56 4.01 -4.90
CA ASN A 56 -12.02 5.38 -4.87
C ASN A 56 -11.51 6.09 -3.62
N ALA A 57 -10.63 7.07 -3.82
CA ALA A 57 -10.11 7.95 -2.78
C ALA A 57 -9.99 9.37 -3.34
N THR A 58 -10.21 10.36 -2.48
CA THR A 58 -9.90 11.77 -2.78
C THR A 58 -8.59 12.12 -2.10
N VAL A 59 -7.61 12.52 -2.89
CA VAL A 59 -6.30 12.99 -2.41
C VAL A 59 -6.07 14.37 -2.99
N GLY A 60 -5.92 15.35 -2.12
CA GLY A 60 -5.78 16.76 -2.50
C GLY A 60 -5.06 17.56 -1.43
N GLN A 61 -5.21 18.87 -1.49
CA GLN A 61 -4.62 19.81 -0.52
C GLN A 61 -5.68 20.80 -0.04
N PHE A 62 -5.57 21.18 1.22
CA PHE A 62 -6.27 22.34 1.74
C PHE A 62 -5.64 23.64 1.22
N SER A 63 -6.31 24.78 1.43
CA SER A 63 -5.87 26.09 0.93
C SER A 63 -4.53 26.56 1.51
N ASP A 64 -4.12 26.01 2.65
CA ASP A 64 -2.85 26.25 3.33
C ASP A 64 -1.73 25.28 2.92
N GLY A 65 -2.04 24.31 2.03
CA GLY A 65 -1.09 23.34 1.49
C GLY A 65 -1.01 22.02 2.27
N GLU A 66 -1.78 21.84 3.34
CA GLU A 66 -1.86 20.56 4.02
C GLU A 66 -2.54 19.51 3.14
N ILE A 67 -2.00 18.28 3.14
CA ILE A 67 -2.56 17.18 2.37
C ILE A 67 -3.89 16.71 2.98
N ALA A 68 -4.90 16.58 2.15
CA ALA A 68 -6.23 16.06 2.49
C ALA A 68 -6.44 14.70 1.85
N VAL A 69 -6.86 13.70 2.64
CA VAL A 69 -7.14 12.34 2.16
C VAL A 69 -8.51 11.89 2.65
N GLU A 70 -9.30 11.33 1.75
CA GLU A 70 -10.57 10.66 2.07
C GLU A 70 -10.66 9.33 1.30
N ILE A 71 -10.96 8.23 2.01
CA ILE A 71 -11.20 6.93 1.41
C ILE A 71 -12.72 6.76 1.22
N ASN A 72 -13.16 6.70 -0.03
CA ASN A 72 -14.57 6.71 -0.42
C ASN A 72 -15.15 5.30 -0.64
N GLU A 73 -14.47 4.27 -0.13
CA GLU A 73 -14.89 2.87 -0.26
C GLU A 73 -14.74 2.09 1.05
N ASN A 74 -15.50 1.00 1.14
CA ASN A 74 -15.36 0.08 2.25
C ASN A 74 -14.14 -0.84 2.03
N VAL A 75 -13.10 -0.62 2.81
CA VAL A 75 -11.84 -1.39 2.80
C VAL A 75 -11.71 -2.39 3.94
N ARG A 76 -12.74 -2.50 4.79
CA ARG A 76 -12.69 -3.40 5.95
C ARG A 76 -12.39 -4.83 5.55
N GLY A 77 -11.34 -5.40 6.15
CA GLY A 77 -10.91 -6.77 5.91
C GLY A 77 -10.31 -7.02 4.52
N LYS A 78 -9.98 -5.97 3.75
CA LYS A 78 -9.36 -6.07 2.43
C LYS A 78 -7.84 -6.01 2.51
N ASP A 79 -7.18 -6.66 1.56
CA ASP A 79 -5.76 -6.47 1.29
C ASP A 79 -5.62 -5.27 0.33
N VAL A 80 -4.99 -4.21 0.81
CA VAL A 80 -4.91 -2.93 0.12
C VAL A 80 -3.48 -2.65 -0.33
N PHE A 81 -3.33 -2.26 -1.59
CA PHE A 81 -2.09 -1.78 -2.17
C PHE A 81 -2.20 -0.28 -2.41
N VAL A 82 -1.26 0.49 -1.88
CA VAL A 82 -1.20 1.95 -2.08
C VAL A 82 0.00 2.25 -2.96
N LEU A 83 -0.27 2.65 -4.20
CA LEU A 83 0.76 3.02 -5.16
C LEU A 83 1.07 4.51 -5.05
N GLN A 84 2.28 4.85 -4.66
CA GLN A 84 2.76 6.23 -4.60
C GLN A 84 4.27 6.30 -4.69
N SER A 85 4.81 6.88 -5.76
CA SER A 85 6.22 7.25 -5.83
C SER A 85 6.48 8.45 -4.94
N THR A 86 7.59 8.42 -4.17
CA THR A 86 8.00 9.57 -3.37
C THR A 86 9.08 10.40 -4.09
N CYS A 87 8.91 10.56 -5.42
CA CYS A 87 9.68 11.49 -6.25
C CYS A 87 9.24 12.95 -6.04
N ALA A 88 9.81 13.89 -6.77
CA ALA A 88 9.41 15.30 -6.66
C ALA A 88 7.94 15.53 -7.10
N PRO A 89 7.15 16.31 -6.34
CA PRO A 89 7.46 16.99 -5.08
C PRO A 89 7.52 15.99 -3.90
N THR A 90 8.73 15.74 -3.40
CA THR A 90 9.01 14.59 -2.52
C THR A 90 8.25 14.63 -1.20
N ASN A 91 8.14 15.82 -0.59
CA ASN A 91 7.48 15.97 0.71
C ASN A 91 5.98 15.73 0.60
N ASP A 92 5.35 16.29 -0.43
CA ASP A 92 3.91 16.16 -0.64
C ASP A 92 3.56 14.70 -0.96
N ASN A 93 4.29 14.08 -1.89
CA ASN A 93 4.08 12.69 -2.26
C ASN A 93 4.32 11.72 -1.08
N LEU A 94 5.31 12.00 -0.22
CA LEU A 94 5.53 11.23 0.99
C LEU A 94 4.37 11.39 1.98
N MET A 95 3.91 12.63 2.20
CA MET A 95 2.79 12.89 3.10
C MET A 95 1.48 12.29 2.58
N GLU A 96 1.20 12.37 1.27
CA GLU A 96 0.06 11.67 0.68
C GLU A 96 0.09 10.18 1.03
N LEU A 97 1.23 9.50 0.83
CA LEU A 97 1.37 8.08 1.14
C LEU A 97 1.12 7.79 2.62
N VAL A 98 1.73 8.55 3.52
CA VAL A 98 1.60 8.36 4.98
C VAL A 98 0.15 8.54 5.41
N LEU A 99 -0.53 9.59 4.94
CA LEU A 99 -1.91 9.88 5.31
C LEU A 99 -2.90 8.88 4.70
N MET A 100 -2.68 8.42 3.46
CA MET A 100 -3.47 7.36 2.84
C MET A 100 -3.37 6.06 3.65
N VAL A 101 -2.17 5.68 4.08
CA VAL A 101 -1.95 4.48 4.90
C VAL A 101 -2.68 4.59 6.24
N ASP A 102 -2.58 5.73 6.95
CA ASP A 102 -3.31 5.92 8.22
C ASP A 102 -4.83 5.89 8.02
N ALA A 103 -5.35 6.51 6.97
CA ALA A 103 -6.78 6.50 6.64
C ALA A 103 -7.29 5.07 6.38
N LEU A 104 -6.55 4.27 5.61
CA LEU A 104 -6.88 2.88 5.32
C LEU A 104 -6.82 1.99 6.57
N ARG A 105 -5.82 2.20 7.42
CA ARG A 105 -5.69 1.52 8.71
C ARG A 105 -6.88 1.82 9.63
N ARG A 106 -7.27 3.10 9.75
CA ARG A 106 -8.44 3.52 10.53
C ARG A 106 -9.75 2.99 9.95
N ALA A 107 -9.83 2.81 8.62
CA ALA A 107 -10.94 2.16 7.95
C ALA A 107 -10.95 0.63 8.08
N SER A 108 -10.02 0.04 8.88
CA SER A 108 -9.91 -1.39 9.17
C SER A 108 -9.54 -2.24 7.94
N ALA A 109 -8.67 -1.75 7.05
CA ALA A 109 -8.01 -2.59 6.07
C ALA A 109 -7.31 -3.75 6.80
N HIS A 110 -7.30 -4.95 6.19
CA HIS A 110 -6.69 -6.14 6.79
C HIS A 110 -5.16 -6.10 6.70
N ARG A 111 -4.66 -5.71 5.54
CA ARG A 111 -3.23 -5.57 5.28
C ARG A 111 -3.00 -4.42 4.30
N ILE A 112 -1.98 -3.61 4.55
CA ILE A 112 -1.63 -2.46 3.73
C ILE A 112 -0.22 -2.65 3.19
N THR A 113 -0.10 -2.76 1.86
CA THR A 113 1.17 -2.81 1.15
C THR A 113 1.43 -1.46 0.48
N ALA A 114 2.49 -0.78 0.89
CA ALA A 114 2.96 0.41 0.20
C ALA A 114 3.77 -0.01 -1.04
N VAL A 115 3.32 0.40 -2.23
CA VAL A 115 4.03 0.22 -3.50
C VAL A 115 4.67 1.54 -3.86
N VAL A 116 5.99 1.63 -3.70
CA VAL A 116 6.77 2.86 -3.83
C VAL A 116 7.81 2.68 -4.95
N PRO A 117 7.43 2.88 -6.22
CA PRO A 117 8.32 2.66 -7.37
C PRO A 117 9.62 3.49 -7.29
N TYR A 118 9.53 4.70 -6.74
CA TYR A 118 10.70 5.50 -6.42
C TYR A 118 10.68 5.87 -4.93
N PHE A 119 11.67 5.36 -4.17
CA PHE A 119 11.82 5.62 -2.74
C PHE A 119 12.66 6.87 -2.51
N GLY A 120 12.02 7.99 -2.20
CA GLY A 120 12.67 9.25 -1.89
C GLY A 120 13.47 9.20 -0.58
N TYR A 121 14.36 10.18 -0.39
CA TYR A 121 15.24 10.26 0.78
C TYR A 121 16.27 9.11 0.91
N ALA A 122 16.32 8.18 -0.03
CA ALA A 122 17.19 7.01 0.00
C ALA A 122 18.69 7.34 -0.05
N ARG A 123 19.08 8.53 -0.56
CA ARG A 123 20.48 8.93 -0.72
C ARG A 123 21.23 9.13 0.59
N GLN A 124 20.50 9.36 1.70
CA GLN A 124 21.06 9.46 3.05
C GLN A 124 20.77 8.18 3.82
N ASP A 125 21.45 7.11 3.44
CA ASP A 125 21.32 5.76 4.01
C ASP A 125 22.35 5.48 5.11
N ARG A 126 23.33 6.35 5.30
CA ARG A 126 24.41 6.19 6.27
C ARG A 126 24.96 7.52 6.76
N ARG A 127 25.61 7.48 7.90
CA ARG A 127 26.30 8.62 8.47
C ARG A 127 27.76 8.67 8.00
N VAL A 128 28.18 9.79 7.44
CA VAL A 128 29.57 10.06 7.09
C VAL A 128 30.35 10.47 8.35
N ARG A 129 31.58 9.95 8.53
CA ARG A 129 32.38 10.14 9.76
C ARG A 129 32.58 11.58 10.19
N SER A 130 32.72 12.49 9.24
CA SER A 130 33.01 13.92 9.49
C SER A 130 31.78 14.82 9.61
N ALA A 131 30.57 14.28 9.42
CA ALA A 131 29.36 15.08 9.32
C ALA A 131 28.29 14.67 10.35
N ARG A 132 27.58 15.67 10.87
CA ARG A 132 26.38 15.48 11.71
C ARG A 132 25.13 15.55 10.82
N VAL A 133 24.89 14.46 10.09
CA VAL A 133 23.77 14.34 9.14
C VAL A 133 22.76 13.31 9.61
N PRO A 134 21.47 13.44 9.23
CA PRO A 134 20.48 12.42 9.50
C PRO A 134 20.72 11.18 8.64
N ILE A 135 20.07 10.08 9.00
CA ILE A 135 19.87 8.92 8.12
C ILE A 135 18.41 9.00 7.65
N SER A 136 18.16 9.80 6.62
CA SER A 136 16.79 10.15 6.19
C SER A 136 16.02 8.92 5.69
N ALA A 137 16.71 7.96 5.06
CA ALA A 137 16.10 6.72 4.63
C ALA A 137 15.48 5.94 5.79
N LYS A 138 16.15 5.91 6.96
CA LYS A 138 15.60 5.25 8.17
C LYS A 138 14.39 6.00 8.70
N ILE A 139 14.42 7.33 8.73
CA ILE A 139 13.29 8.14 9.21
C ILE A 139 12.05 7.88 8.36
N VAL A 140 12.19 7.87 7.03
CA VAL A 140 11.07 7.60 6.12
C VAL A 140 10.55 6.17 6.32
N ALA A 141 11.44 5.18 6.46
CA ALA A 141 11.04 3.80 6.77
C ALA A 141 10.20 3.72 8.05
N ASP A 142 10.67 4.38 9.13
CA ASP A 142 9.96 4.41 10.40
C ASP A 142 8.59 5.11 10.30
N MET A 143 8.49 6.20 9.55
CA MET A 143 7.23 6.90 9.32
C MET A 143 6.20 5.98 8.66
N LEU A 144 6.58 5.25 7.60
CA LEU A 144 5.70 4.34 6.89
C LEU A 144 5.24 3.18 7.79
N VAL A 145 6.16 2.56 8.53
CA VAL A 145 5.83 1.47 9.47
C VAL A 145 4.89 1.97 10.58
N LYS A 146 5.18 3.15 11.15
CA LYS A 146 4.33 3.75 12.19
C LYS A 146 2.95 4.16 11.69
N ALA A 147 2.83 4.63 10.45
CA ALA A 147 1.54 4.89 9.83
C ALA A 147 0.69 3.62 9.70
N GLY A 148 1.32 2.46 9.55
CA GLY A 148 0.64 1.17 9.54
C GLY A 148 0.83 0.36 8.26
N VAL A 149 1.94 0.54 7.57
CA VAL A 149 2.34 -0.31 6.46
C VAL A 149 2.75 -1.68 7.00
N ASP A 150 2.20 -2.75 6.42
CA ASP A 150 2.53 -4.13 6.76
C ASP A 150 3.58 -4.74 5.82
N ARG A 151 3.78 -4.14 4.64
CA ARG A 151 4.75 -4.57 3.63
C ARG A 151 5.10 -3.40 2.71
N VAL A 152 6.33 -3.36 2.24
CA VAL A 152 6.79 -2.39 1.24
C VAL A 152 7.21 -3.13 -0.03
N MET A 153 6.77 -2.64 -1.19
CA MET A 153 7.31 -3.00 -2.50
C MET A 153 7.95 -1.75 -3.10
N THR A 154 9.15 -1.88 -3.57
CA THR A 154 9.89 -0.76 -4.17
C THR A 154 10.69 -1.24 -5.38
N MET A 155 11.23 -0.32 -6.17
CA MET A 155 12.04 -0.65 -7.33
C MET A 155 13.39 0.07 -7.25
N ASP A 156 14.46 -0.66 -7.58
CA ASP A 156 15.83 -0.13 -7.71
C ASP A 156 16.23 0.78 -6.53
N LEU A 157 16.18 0.24 -5.32
CA LEU A 157 16.63 0.97 -4.13
C LEU A 157 18.04 1.53 -4.33
N HIS A 158 18.27 2.76 -3.89
CA HIS A 158 19.59 3.41 -3.96
C HIS A 158 20.72 2.55 -3.35
N ALA A 159 20.39 1.79 -2.30
CA ALA A 159 21.30 0.84 -1.68
C ALA A 159 20.49 -0.29 -1.03
N ASP A 160 20.93 -1.54 -1.23
CA ASP A 160 20.18 -2.73 -0.77
C ASP A 160 20.02 -2.81 0.74
N GLN A 161 20.98 -2.26 1.52
CA GLN A 161 20.88 -2.22 2.97
C GLN A 161 19.69 -1.43 3.50
N ILE A 162 19.06 -0.56 2.71
CA ILE A 162 17.86 0.18 3.10
C ILE A 162 16.70 -0.76 3.43
N GLN A 163 16.65 -1.94 2.83
CA GLN A 163 15.67 -2.98 3.17
C GLN A 163 15.71 -3.33 4.66
N GLY A 164 16.90 -3.33 5.26
CA GLY A 164 17.11 -3.58 6.69
C GLY A 164 16.68 -2.43 7.61
N PHE A 165 16.25 -1.28 7.08
CA PHE A 165 15.72 -0.17 7.89
C PHE A 165 14.24 -0.33 8.26
N PHE A 166 13.56 -1.24 7.58
CA PHE A 166 12.16 -1.52 7.83
C PHE A 166 11.98 -2.67 8.81
N ASP A 167 11.03 -2.52 9.73
CA ASP A 167 10.59 -3.60 10.63
C ASP A 167 9.46 -4.45 10.02
N VAL A 168 9.24 -4.32 8.71
CA VAL A 168 8.27 -5.07 7.90
C VAL A 168 8.95 -5.63 6.65
N PRO A 169 8.39 -6.68 6.02
CA PRO A 169 8.94 -7.23 4.77
C PRO A 169 9.06 -6.17 3.68
N VAL A 170 10.18 -6.21 2.95
CA VAL A 170 10.46 -5.35 1.80
C VAL A 170 10.76 -6.19 0.58
N ASP A 171 10.06 -5.93 -0.52
CA ASP A 171 10.37 -6.48 -1.83
C ASP A 171 11.02 -5.40 -2.70
N ASN A 172 12.30 -5.52 -2.96
CA ASN A 172 13.00 -4.68 -3.93
C ASN A 172 12.96 -5.36 -5.30
N VAL A 173 12.22 -4.77 -6.24
CA VAL A 173 12.13 -5.24 -7.63
C VAL A 173 13.21 -4.54 -8.44
N TYR A 174 13.91 -5.29 -9.28
CA TYR A 174 14.93 -4.73 -10.17
C TYR A 174 14.33 -4.47 -11.56
N GLY A 175 14.47 -3.25 -12.06
CA GLY A 175 13.95 -2.82 -13.36
C GLY A 175 14.82 -3.23 -14.53
N SER A 176 16.08 -3.58 -14.27
CA SER A 176 17.00 -4.13 -15.28
C SER A 176 16.96 -5.66 -15.29
N PRO A 177 16.97 -6.29 -16.49
CA PRO A 177 17.12 -7.73 -16.60
C PRO A 177 18.51 -8.19 -16.17
#